data_8ed53cd61003d98ec58648b5ccec8fda
#
_entry.id   8ed53cd61003d98ec58648b5ccec8fda
#
_cell.length_a   1.000
_cell.length_b   1.000
_cell.length_c   1.000
_cell.angle_alpha   90.00
_cell.angle_beta   90.00
_cell.angle_gamma   90.00
#
_symmetry.space_group_name_H-M   'P 1'
#
loop_
_entity.id
_entity.type
_entity.pdbx_description
1 polymer ?
#
loop_
_entity_poly.entity_id
_entity_poly.type
_entity_poly.pdbx_seq_one_letter_code
_entity_poly.pdbx_strand_id
1 'polypeptide(L)' 'MNYLKEIQILKTELALSLQKAKTLLEQTAGDISAAIALYHQENIATIMAET' A
#
# COMPACT_ATOMS: atom_id res chain seq x y z
N MET A 1 -16.77 1.70 -4.52
CA MET A 1 -16.58 1.54 -3.11
C MET A 1 -15.56 2.52 -2.58
N ASN A 2 -15.75 2.98 -1.34
CA ASN A 2 -14.99 4.10 -0.81
C ASN A 2 -14.09 3.64 0.34
N TYR A 3 -12.77 3.74 0.17
CA TYR A 3 -11.80 3.30 1.16
C TYR A 3 -11.12 4.49 1.85
N LEU A 4 -11.84 5.60 2.04
CA LEU A 4 -11.25 6.82 2.59
C LEU A 4 -10.54 6.58 3.93
N LYS A 5 -11.19 5.84 4.82
CA LYS A 5 -10.62 5.55 6.14
C LYS A 5 -9.35 4.72 6.00
N GLU A 6 -9.42 3.66 5.20
CA GLU A 6 -8.29 2.78 4.97
C GLU A 6 -7.14 3.50 4.27
N ILE A 7 -7.47 4.35 3.30
CA ILE A 7 -6.47 5.16 2.60
C ILE A 7 -5.71 6.04 3.58
N GLN A 8 -6.41 6.70 4.49
CA GLN A 8 -5.76 7.56 5.48
C GLN A 8 -4.85 6.76 6.41
N ILE A 9 -5.30 5.57 6.81
CA ILE A 9 -4.48 4.70 7.66
C ILE A 9 -3.19 4.32 6.94
N LEU A 10 -3.28 3.90 5.69
CA LEU A 10 -2.09 3.52 4.92
C LEU A 10 -1.15 4.70 4.68
N LYS A 11 -1.70 5.86 4.38
CA LYS A 11 -0.87 7.06 4.20
C LYS A 11 -0.04 7.34 5.45
N THR A 12 -0.66 7.23 6.61
CA THR A 12 0.00 7.50 7.88
C THR A 12 1.02 6.41 8.22
N GLU A 13 0.62 5.16 8.09
CA GLU A 13 1.47 4.03 8.49
C GLU A 13 2.69 3.88 7.58
N LEU A 14 2.52 4.07 6.28
CA LEU A 14 3.58 3.83 5.31
C LEU A 14 4.11 5.11 4.69
N ALA A 15 3.60 6.27 5.12
CA ALA A 15 3.99 7.58 4.56
C ALA A 15 3.84 7.61 3.04
N LEU A 16 2.73 7.09 2.54
CA LEU A 16 2.48 7.01 1.10
C LEU A 16 1.64 8.19 0.62
N SER A 17 1.68 8.43 -0.70
CA SER A 17 0.77 9.38 -1.31
C SER A 17 -0.64 8.80 -1.35
N LEU A 18 -1.64 9.67 -1.52
CA LEU A 18 -3.02 9.26 -1.63
C LEU A 18 -3.21 8.25 -2.77
N GLN A 19 -2.61 8.55 -3.90
CA GLN A 19 -2.71 7.70 -5.10
C GLN A 19 -2.17 6.30 -4.83
N LYS A 20 -1.00 6.21 -4.22
CA LYS A 20 -0.38 4.92 -3.96
C LYS A 20 -1.21 4.10 -2.96
N ALA A 21 -1.67 4.73 -1.88
CA ALA A 21 -2.50 4.05 -0.90
C ALA A 21 -3.79 3.53 -1.52
N LYS A 22 -4.42 4.35 -2.36
CA LYS A 22 -5.65 3.95 -3.04
C LYS A 22 -5.41 2.74 -3.94
N THR A 23 -4.31 2.76 -4.71
CA THR A 23 -3.98 1.66 -5.62
C THR A 23 -3.78 0.36 -4.85
N LEU A 24 -3.04 0.41 -3.75
CA LEU A 24 -2.80 -0.78 -2.93
C LEU A 24 -4.10 -1.35 -2.38
N LEU A 25 -4.99 -0.48 -1.91
CA LEU A 25 -6.27 -0.93 -1.36
C LEU A 25 -7.18 -1.51 -2.43
N GLU A 26 -7.16 -0.96 -3.63
CA GLU A 26 -7.94 -1.50 -4.73
C GLU A 26 -7.45 -2.90 -5.11
N GLN A 27 -6.15 -3.11 -5.08
CA GLN A 27 -5.56 -4.41 -5.38
C GLN A 27 -5.86 -5.46 -4.31
N THR A 28 -6.10 -5.03 -3.08
CA THR A 28 -6.33 -5.93 -1.95
C THR A 28 -7.77 -5.90 -1.47
N ALA A 29 -8.68 -5.31 -2.23
CA ALA A 29 -10.10 -5.21 -1.89
C ALA A 29 -10.34 -4.55 -0.52
N GLY A 30 -9.54 -3.54 -0.20
CA GLY A 30 -9.69 -2.79 1.04
C GLY A 30 -9.04 -3.42 2.27
N ASP A 31 -8.24 -4.46 2.09
CA ASP A 31 -7.58 -5.15 3.20
C ASP A 31 -6.27 -4.44 3.54
N ILE A 32 -6.23 -3.77 4.69
CA ILE A 32 -5.06 -2.99 5.11
C ILE A 32 -3.85 -3.90 5.31
N SER A 33 -4.02 -5.03 5.97
CA SER A 33 -2.91 -5.96 6.22
C SER A 33 -2.31 -6.47 4.92
N ALA A 34 -3.16 -6.84 3.97
CA ALA A 34 -2.69 -7.31 2.67
C ALA A 34 -2.02 -6.18 1.88
N ALA A 35 -2.52 -4.96 2.00
CA ALA A 35 -1.93 -3.81 1.32
C ALA A 35 -0.53 -3.52 1.87
N ILE A 36 -0.35 -3.61 3.16
CA ILE A 36 0.96 -3.41 3.79
C ILE A 36 1.93 -4.49 3.33
N ALA A 37 1.49 -5.74 3.31
CA ALA A 37 2.32 -6.84 2.85
C ALA A 37 2.73 -6.67 1.39
N LEU A 38 1.79 -6.26 0.55
CA LEU A 38 2.06 -6.03 -0.86
C LEU A 38 3.08 -4.91 -1.05
N TYR A 39 2.94 -3.83 -0.28
CA TYR A 39 3.88 -2.71 -0.35
C TYR A 39 5.29 -3.16 0.02
N HIS A 40 5.44 -3.93 1.09
CA HIS A 40 6.76 -4.42 1.50
C HIS A 40 7.35 -5.36 0.46
N GLN A 41 6.53 -6.20 -0.15
CA GLN A 41 6.97 -7.10 -1.21
C GLN A 41 7.54 -6.32 -2.40
N GLU A 42 6.84 -5.26 -2.81
CA GLU A 42 7.29 -4.44 -3.92
C GLU A 42 8.60 -3.74 -3.60
N ASN A 43 8.75 -3.25 -2.37
CA ASN A 43 9.99 -2.59 -1.95
C ASN A 43 11.17 -3.55 -1.91
N ILE A 44 10.95 -4.76 -1.39
CA ILE A 44 12.00 -5.77 -1.35
C ILE A 44 12.45 -6.12 -2.76
N ALA A 45 11.51 -6.30 -3.68
CA ALA A 45 11.84 -6.60 -5.06
C ALA A 45 12.66 -5.48 -5.70
N THR A 46 12.32 -4.24 -5.43
CA THR A 46 13.05 -3.08 -5.94
C THR A 46 14.47 -3.06 -5.42
N ILE A 47 14.64 -3.28 -4.11
CA ILE A 47 15.96 -3.29 -3.49
C ILE A 47 16.83 -4.40 -4.10
N MET A 48 16.27 -5.57 -4.26
CA MET A 48 17.02 -6.70 -4.82
C MET A 48 17.38 -6.47 -6.28
N ALA A 49 16.53 -5.77 -7.02
CA ALA A 49 16.81 -5.48 -8.42
C ALA A 49 17.99 -4.51 -8.57
N GLU A 50 18.20 -3.65 -7.59
CA GLU A 50 19.29 -2.68 -7.64
C GLU A 50 20.63 -3.28 -7.19
N THR A 51 20.59 -4.38 -6.53
CA THR A 51 21.80 -5.04 -6.05
C THR A 51 22.37 -5.99 -7.07
#